data_fb4311c58ad3baf52a857c82636e481e
#
_entry.id   fb4311c58ad3baf52a857c82636e481e
#
_cell.length_a   1.000
_cell.length_b   1.000
_cell.length_c   1.000
_cell.angle_alpha   90.00
_cell.angle_beta   90.00
_cell.angle_gamma   90.00
#
_symmetry.space_group_name_H-M   'P 1'
#
loop_
_entity.id
_entity.type
_entity.pdbx_description
1 polymer ?
#
loop_
_entity_poly.entity_id
_entity_poly.type
_entity_poly.pdbx_seq_one_letter_code
_entity_poly.pdbx_strand_id
1 'polypeptide(L)'
;PEFQLQYKLLGTDNSKTQLNYEGKVLFNIFNKYNDSFYPSSLVNSGWSNNNSNLSQANAHKSTAITTTHRLTFEPKFKNADHSLLAMAQFQLTDGNSKGSNSSMYGLPYGGLTSTTADGIVKSLGTSAGQWRSIYLTFSAHYAYKGRYIADFSVRRDGSTKFGDKSRWGNFPALSFRWNIIDEPWMKNTKSWLSMLSVRPGWGMVGNQPNGEYLYFSRYANGSAYNGATSVYPGNIRLGTLKWENKET
;
A
#
# COMPACT_ATOMS: atom_id res chain seq x y z
N PRO A 1 10.87 -4.40 12.27
CA PRO A 1 10.42 -5.25 13.39
C PRO A 1 8.88 -5.29 13.43
N GLU A 2 8.38 -6.42 13.93
CA GLU A 2 6.98 -6.71 14.09
C GLU A 2 6.70 -7.17 15.51
N PHE A 3 5.62 -6.65 16.09
CA PHE A 3 5.11 -7.08 17.40
C PHE A 3 3.69 -7.57 17.21
N GLN A 4 3.38 -8.76 17.73
CA GLN A 4 2.07 -9.37 17.63
C GLN A 4 1.61 -9.83 19.02
N LEU A 5 0.34 -9.54 19.32
CA LEU A 5 -0.37 -10.02 20.51
C LEU A 5 -1.61 -10.79 20.04
N GLN A 6 -1.78 -12.00 20.53
CA GLN A 6 -2.99 -12.79 20.32
C GLN A 6 -3.64 -13.09 21.66
N TYR A 7 -4.94 -12.87 21.73
CA TYR A 7 -5.70 -13.09 22.95
C TYR A 7 -7.07 -13.73 22.65
N LYS A 8 -7.39 -14.81 23.35
CA LYS A 8 -8.70 -15.46 23.27
C LYS A 8 -9.65 -14.77 24.24
N LEU A 9 -10.60 -14.00 23.70
CA LEU A 9 -11.60 -13.28 24.50
C LEU A 9 -12.70 -14.22 25.02
N LEU A 10 -13.08 -15.22 24.19
CA LEU A 10 -14.06 -16.24 24.54
C LEU A 10 -13.59 -17.60 24.01
N GLY A 11 -13.99 -18.68 24.68
CA GLY A 11 -13.81 -20.03 24.19
C GLY A 11 -12.37 -20.55 24.27
N THR A 12 -11.92 -20.94 25.45
CA THR A 12 -10.62 -21.63 25.61
C THR A 12 -10.64 -23.05 25.04
N ASP A 13 -11.81 -23.63 24.88
CA ASP A 13 -12.05 -24.97 24.33
C ASP A 13 -12.68 -24.86 22.93
N ASN A 14 -12.15 -25.63 21.95
CA ASN A 14 -12.62 -25.65 20.57
C ASN A 14 -14.08 -26.15 20.41
N SER A 15 -14.66 -26.75 21.44
CA SER A 15 -16.08 -27.14 21.50
C SER A 15 -17.04 -25.98 21.71
N LYS A 16 -16.55 -24.80 22.09
CA LYS A 16 -17.35 -23.62 22.43
C LYS A 16 -17.17 -22.50 21.38
N THR A 17 -18.13 -21.57 21.39
CA THR A 17 -18.02 -20.32 20.62
C THR A 17 -16.71 -19.62 20.95
N GLN A 18 -15.96 -19.23 19.91
CA GLN A 18 -14.68 -18.56 20.05
C GLN A 18 -14.74 -17.12 19.59
N LEU A 19 -14.06 -16.25 20.32
CA LEU A 19 -13.78 -14.88 19.92
C LEU A 19 -12.31 -14.61 20.20
N ASN A 20 -11.55 -14.40 19.14
CA ASN A 20 -10.11 -14.15 19.19
C ASN A 20 -9.80 -12.72 18.78
N TYR A 21 -8.91 -12.09 19.51
CA TYR A 21 -8.33 -10.79 19.17
C TYR A 21 -6.88 -10.97 18.76
N GLU A 22 -6.48 -10.27 17.71
CA GLU A 22 -5.11 -10.13 17.27
C GLU A 22 -4.76 -8.65 17.10
N GLY A 23 -3.75 -8.20 17.81
CA GLY A 23 -3.14 -6.89 17.67
C GLY A 23 -1.73 -7.02 17.09
N LYS A 24 -1.41 -6.23 16.08
CA LYS A 24 -0.13 -6.26 15.39
C LYS A 24 0.38 -4.85 15.13
N VAL A 25 1.66 -4.62 15.39
CA VAL A 25 2.37 -3.39 15.03
C VAL A 25 3.58 -3.74 14.19
N LEU A 26 3.65 -3.18 12.99
CA LEU A 26 4.72 -3.39 12.03
C LEU A 26 5.44 -2.07 11.78
N PHE A 27 6.76 -2.07 11.94
CA PHE A 27 7.63 -0.95 11.59
C PHE A 27 8.43 -1.29 10.33
N ASN A 28 8.19 -0.56 9.26
CA ASN A 28 8.94 -0.65 8.02
C ASN A 28 9.88 0.55 7.93
N ILE A 29 11.16 0.25 7.75
CA ILE A 29 12.20 1.26 7.53
C ILE A 29 12.94 0.88 6.26
N PHE A 30 12.93 1.79 5.30
CA PHE A 30 13.62 1.62 4.03
C PHE A 30 14.59 2.77 3.84
N ASN A 31 15.86 2.46 3.63
CA ASN A 31 16.90 3.41 3.29
C ASN A 31 17.51 3.01 1.96
N LYS A 32 17.64 3.96 1.06
CA LYS A 32 18.29 3.78 -0.24
C LYS A 32 19.30 4.89 -0.45
N TYR A 33 20.52 4.50 -0.78
CA TYR A 33 21.60 5.41 -1.14
C TYR A 33 22.08 5.02 -2.55
N ASN A 34 22.19 5.99 -3.41
CA ASN A 34 22.75 5.81 -4.75
C ASN A 34 23.77 6.91 -4.97
N ASP A 35 25.00 6.51 -5.24
CA ASP A 35 26.06 7.40 -5.64
C ASP A 35 26.48 7.04 -7.07
N SER A 36 26.76 8.06 -7.87
CA SER A 36 27.27 7.90 -9.22
C SER A 36 28.28 8.98 -9.52
N PHE A 37 29.32 8.58 -10.27
CA PHE A 37 30.37 9.46 -10.72
C PHE A 37 30.54 9.31 -12.22
N TYR A 38 30.62 10.43 -12.92
CA TYR A 38 30.80 10.54 -14.36
C TYR A 38 32.12 11.25 -14.63
N PRO A 39 33.24 10.51 -14.91
CA PRO A 39 34.55 11.11 -15.19
C PRO A 39 34.53 11.91 -16.49
N SER A 40 35.34 12.94 -16.56
CA SER A 40 35.49 13.78 -17.76
C SER A 40 35.87 12.99 -19.03
N SER A 41 36.57 11.87 -18.86
CA SER A 41 36.95 10.98 -19.98
C SER A 41 35.74 10.32 -20.65
N LEU A 42 34.63 10.10 -19.95
CA LEU A 42 33.41 9.54 -20.53
C LEU A 42 32.58 10.60 -21.26
N VAL A 43 32.68 11.86 -20.85
CA VAL A 43 31.83 12.93 -21.37
C VAL A 43 32.46 13.66 -22.55
N ASN A 44 33.74 13.39 -22.83
CA ASN A 44 34.54 14.04 -23.87
C ASN A 44 34.41 15.59 -23.85
N SER A 45 34.42 16.17 -22.67
CA SER A 45 34.18 17.59 -22.42
C SER A 45 35.26 18.14 -21.49
N GLY A 46 35.62 19.41 -21.69
CA GLY A 46 36.59 20.10 -20.82
C GLY A 46 36.11 20.25 -19.37
N TRP A 47 37.05 20.57 -18.49
CA TRP A 47 36.80 20.74 -17.04
C TRP A 47 35.71 21.75 -16.68
N SER A 48 35.49 22.75 -17.53
CA SER A 48 34.43 23.78 -17.33
C SER A 48 33.01 23.27 -17.63
N ASN A 49 32.89 22.09 -18.22
CA ASN A 49 31.59 21.50 -18.53
C ASN A 49 30.93 20.99 -17.25
N ASN A 50 29.67 21.35 -17.03
CA ASN A 50 28.90 20.95 -15.85
C ASN A 50 28.53 19.45 -15.79
N ASN A 51 28.99 18.65 -16.73
CA ASN A 51 28.92 17.19 -16.75
C ASN A 51 30.26 16.51 -16.55
N SER A 52 31.36 17.27 -16.50
CA SER A 52 32.71 16.73 -16.32
C SER A 52 33.03 16.51 -14.86
N ASN A 53 33.56 15.33 -14.53
CA ASN A 53 33.81 14.92 -13.16
C ASN A 53 32.58 15.21 -12.26
N LEU A 54 31.43 14.72 -12.73
CA LEU A 54 30.14 14.93 -12.07
C LEU A 54 29.90 13.83 -11.03
N SER A 55 29.77 14.21 -9.79
CA SER A 55 29.32 13.34 -8.71
C SER A 55 27.86 13.62 -8.35
N GLN A 56 27.08 12.57 -8.17
CA GLN A 56 25.70 12.64 -7.74
C GLN A 56 25.49 11.71 -6.55
N ALA A 57 24.90 12.21 -5.48
CA ALA A 57 24.52 11.43 -4.33
C ALA A 57 23.02 11.63 -4.06
N ASN A 58 22.31 10.51 -3.96
CA ASN A 58 20.90 10.47 -3.67
C ASN A 58 20.66 9.62 -2.43
N ALA A 59 20.02 10.18 -1.43
CA ALA A 59 19.58 9.46 -0.25
C ALA A 59 18.04 9.50 -0.18
N HIS A 60 17.43 8.38 0.07
CA HIS A 60 16.01 8.26 0.30
C HIS A 60 15.75 7.42 1.54
N LYS A 61 14.99 7.95 2.47
CA LYS A 61 14.54 7.26 3.67
C LYS A 61 13.02 7.25 3.69
N SER A 62 12.44 6.07 3.86
CA SER A 62 11.00 5.90 4.08
C SER A 62 10.77 5.11 5.36
N THR A 63 9.82 5.57 6.15
CA THR A 63 9.37 4.85 7.36
C THR A 63 7.86 4.73 7.32
N ALA A 64 7.35 3.56 7.70
CA ALA A 64 5.92 3.35 7.85
C ALA A 64 5.63 2.53 9.10
N ILE A 65 4.63 2.98 9.85
CA ILE A 65 4.10 2.24 11.00
C ILE A 65 2.70 1.77 10.62
N THR A 66 2.50 0.46 10.69
CA THR A 66 1.19 -0.15 10.45
C THR A 66 0.72 -0.82 11.72
N THR A 67 -0.45 -0.41 12.19
CA THR A 67 -1.17 -1.09 13.29
C THR A 67 -2.36 -1.84 12.71
N THR A 68 -2.55 -3.08 13.15
CA THR A 68 -3.67 -3.92 12.72
C THR A 68 -4.34 -4.50 13.96
N HIS A 69 -5.65 -4.38 14.03
CA HIS A 69 -6.49 -4.98 15.06
C HIS A 69 -7.52 -5.86 14.37
N ARG A 70 -7.57 -7.12 14.73
CA ARG A 70 -8.46 -8.12 14.14
C ARG A 70 -9.25 -8.82 15.22
N LEU A 71 -10.54 -8.93 15.01
CA LEU A 71 -11.45 -9.78 15.78
C LEU A 71 -11.93 -10.91 14.87
N THR A 72 -11.82 -12.14 15.34
CA THR A 72 -12.32 -13.32 14.64
C THR A 72 -13.33 -14.01 15.54
N PHE A 73 -14.54 -14.20 15.03
CA PHE A 73 -15.66 -14.78 15.73
C PHE A 73 -16.08 -16.09 15.04
N GLU A 74 -16.09 -17.18 15.80
CA GLU A 74 -16.53 -18.49 15.36
C GLU A 74 -17.58 -19.04 16.34
N PRO A 75 -18.88 -18.82 16.08
CA PRO A 75 -19.94 -19.37 16.91
C PRO A 75 -20.04 -20.89 16.72
N LYS A 76 -20.24 -21.61 17.80
CA LYS A 76 -20.59 -23.03 17.75
C LYS A 76 -22.11 -23.20 17.77
N PHE A 77 -22.65 -23.67 16.67
CA PHE A 77 -24.07 -23.99 16.54
C PHE A 77 -24.37 -25.37 17.18
N LYS A 78 -25.56 -25.52 17.70
CA LYS A 78 -26.03 -26.83 18.22
C LYS A 78 -26.10 -27.88 17.10
N ASN A 79 -26.45 -27.46 15.88
CA ASN A 79 -26.45 -28.29 14.70
C ASN A 79 -25.10 -28.11 13.97
N ALA A 80 -24.35 -29.20 13.83
CA ALA A 80 -23.06 -29.23 13.16
C ALA A 80 -23.15 -28.98 11.63
N ASP A 81 -24.35 -28.94 11.06
CA ASP A 81 -24.57 -28.59 9.66
C ASP A 81 -24.20 -27.14 9.34
N HIS A 82 -24.17 -26.28 10.34
CA HIS A 82 -23.88 -24.86 10.17
C HIS A 82 -22.47 -24.53 10.65
N SER A 83 -21.75 -23.78 9.85
CA SER A 83 -20.46 -23.19 10.21
C SER A 83 -20.43 -21.72 9.80
N LEU A 84 -19.97 -20.86 10.70
CA LEU A 84 -19.81 -19.44 10.46
C LEU A 84 -18.44 -19.01 10.99
N LEU A 85 -17.71 -18.27 10.18
CA LEU A 85 -16.50 -17.54 10.57
C LEU A 85 -16.70 -16.08 10.18
N ALA A 86 -16.72 -15.18 11.15
CA ALA A 86 -16.79 -13.74 10.90
C ALA A 86 -15.51 -13.06 11.36
N MET A 87 -15.08 -12.04 10.62
CA MET A 87 -13.88 -11.28 10.93
C MET A 87 -14.18 -9.79 10.78
N ALA A 88 -13.74 -9.00 11.76
CA ALA A 88 -13.67 -7.55 11.67
C ALA A 88 -12.23 -7.11 11.86
N GLN A 89 -11.72 -6.25 10.97
CA GLN A 89 -10.35 -5.76 11.02
C GLN A 89 -10.31 -4.26 10.84
N PHE A 90 -9.54 -3.60 11.69
CA PHE A 90 -9.11 -2.22 11.55
C PHE A 90 -7.60 -2.21 11.29
N GLN A 91 -7.16 -1.44 10.30
CA GLN A 91 -5.75 -1.22 10.04
C GLN A 91 -5.50 0.26 9.78
N LEU A 92 -4.47 0.79 10.41
CA LEU A 92 -3.97 2.15 10.19
C LEU A 92 -2.51 2.05 9.75
N THR A 93 -2.17 2.75 8.69
CA THR A 93 -0.78 2.92 8.25
C THR A 93 -0.45 4.40 8.19
N ASP A 94 0.60 4.81 8.89
CA ASP A 94 1.19 6.16 8.83
C ASP A 94 2.57 6.04 8.21
N GLY A 95 2.79 6.69 7.09
CA GLY A 95 4.02 6.64 6.32
C GLY A 95 4.60 8.03 6.08
N ASN A 96 5.91 8.13 6.14
CA ASN A 96 6.64 9.31 5.75
C ASN A 96 7.85 8.95 4.90
N SER A 97 8.26 9.86 4.04
CA SER A 97 9.44 9.73 3.21
C SER A 97 10.22 11.05 3.21
N LYS A 98 11.53 10.93 3.15
CA LYS A 98 12.45 12.04 2.98
C LYS A 98 13.50 11.66 1.95
N GLY A 99 13.77 12.57 1.05
CA GLY A 99 14.82 12.42 0.06
C GLY A 99 15.75 13.62 0.07
N SER A 100 17.00 13.40 -0.24
CA SER A 100 17.96 14.45 -0.56
C SER A 100 18.74 14.02 -1.79
N ASN A 101 19.00 14.98 -2.66
CA ASN A 101 19.87 14.82 -3.80
C ASN A 101 20.90 15.95 -3.82
N SER A 102 22.12 15.59 -4.12
CA SER A 102 23.21 16.53 -4.38
C SER A 102 23.93 16.15 -5.65
N SER A 103 24.31 17.14 -6.42
CA SER A 103 25.06 16.98 -7.66
C SER A 103 26.10 18.06 -7.75
N MET A 104 27.36 17.68 -7.98
CA MET A 104 28.50 18.56 -8.08
C MET A 104 29.35 18.17 -9.27
N TYR A 105 29.94 19.12 -9.95
CA TYR A 105 30.83 18.92 -11.08
C TYR A 105 32.17 19.60 -10.88
N GLY A 106 33.12 19.37 -11.78
CA GLY A 106 34.46 19.95 -11.71
C GLY A 106 35.28 19.47 -10.53
N LEU A 107 35.02 18.26 -10.02
CA LEU A 107 35.80 17.67 -8.95
C LEU A 107 37.25 17.50 -9.39
N PRO A 108 38.23 17.90 -8.55
CA PRO A 108 39.65 17.99 -8.96
C PRO A 108 40.29 16.65 -9.23
N TYR A 109 39.71 15.57 -8.75
CA TYR A 109 40.24 14.21 -8.87
C TYR A 109 39.15 13.19 -9.17
N GLY A 110 39.40 12.36 -10.20
CA GLY A 110 38.42 11.35 -10.63
C GLY A 110 38.15 10.19 -9.65
N GLY A 111 38.90 10.10 -8.56
CA GLY A 111 38.66 9.13 -7.47
C GLY A 111 37.73 9.65 -6.37
N LEU A 112 37.32 10.94 -6.40
CA LEU A 112 36.35 11.51 -5.48
C LEU A 112 34.95 11.19 -5.99
N THR A 113 34.40 10.07 -5.57
CA THR A 113 33.07 9.62 -5.97
C THR A 113 31.93 10.21 -5.14
N SER A 114 32.25 10.86 -4.03
CA SER A 114 31.28 11.54 -3.18
C SER A 114 31.21 13.03 -3.48
N THR A 115 30.07 13.65 -3.21
CA THR A 115 29.91 15.11 -3.28
C THR A 115 30.73 15.75 -2.15
N THR A 116 31.66 16.62 -2.50
CA THR A 116 32.56 17.31 -1.55
C THR A 116 32.48 18.82 -1.73
N ALA A 117 33.03 19.55 -0.77
CA ALA A 117 33.09 21.02 -0.84
C ALA A 117 33.99 21.57 -1.99
N ASP A 118 34.86 20.72 -2.56
CA ASP A 118 35.80 21.13 -3.61
C ASP A 118 35.18 21.15 -5.01
N GLY A 119 33.95 20.64 -5.17
CA GLY A 119 33.21 20.68 -6.42
C GLY A 119 32.33 21.90 -6.55
N ILE A 120 31.95 22.20 -7.79
CA ILE A 120 30.96 23.26 -8.08
C ILE A 120 29.57 22.64 -7.97
N VAL A 121 28.70 23.24 -7.16
CA VAL A 121 27.34 22.77 -6.98
C VAL A 121 26.54 22.92 -8.27
N LYS A 122 26.04 21.79 -8.80
CA LYS A 122 25.12 21.76 -9.94
C LYS A 122 23.67 21.80 -9.47
N SER A 123 23.33 20.98 -8.48
CA SER A 123 21.99 20.98 -7.89
C SER A 123 22.02 20.43 -6.47
N LEU A 124 21.17 21.01 -5.64
CA LEU A 124 20.81 20.49 -4.32
C LEU A 124 19.29 20.46 -4.24
N GLY A 125 18.77 19.38 -3.69
CA GLY A 125 17.34 19.24 -3.55
C GLY A 125 16.98 18.39 -2.34
N THR A 126 15.82 18.67 -1.77
CA THR A 126 15.21 17.83 -0.75
C THR A 126 13.75 17.56 -1.11
N SER A 127 13.25 16.42 -0.72
CA SER A 127 11.83 16.06 -0.84
C SER A 127 11.33 15.48 0.46
N ALA A 128 10.06 15.72 0.75
CA ALA A 128 9.37 15.12 1.89
C ALA A 128 7.95 14.75 1.47
N GLY A 129 7.53 13.59 1.91
CA GLY A 129 6.18 13.10 1.70
C GLY A 129 5.63 12.50 2.98
N GLN A 130 4.34 12.65 3.19
CA GLN A 130 3.61 12.02 4.29
C GLN A 130 2.25 11.56 3.81
N TRP A 131 1.88 10.35 4.19
CA TRP A 131 0.59 9.77 3.84
C TRP A 131 0.06 8.92 4.98
N ARG A 132 -1.25 8.80 5.04
CA ARG A 132 -1.95 7.96 6.01
C ARG A 132 -3.07 7.22 5.31
N SER A 133 -3.22 5.94 5.65
CA SER A 133 -4.31 5.11 5.13
C SER A 133 -4.97 4.35 6.28
N ILE A 134 -6.29 4.24 6.20
CA ILE A 134 -7.13 3.52 7.15
C ILE A 134 -7.91 2.48 6.35
N TYR A 135 -7.99 1.27 6.87
CA TYR A 135 -8.74 0.16 6.28
C TYR A 135 -9.66 -0.45 7.35
N LEU A 136 -10.93 -0.50 7.03
CA LEU A 136 -11.95 -1.19 7.81
C LEU A 136 -12.45 -2.35 6.97
N THR A 137 -12.27 -3.57 7.44
CA THR A 137 -12.69 -4.77 6.72
C THR A 137 -13.63 -5.58 7.61
N PHE A 138 -14.74 -5.98 7.04
CA PHE A 138 -15.61 -6.99 7.61
C PHE A 138 -15.74 -8.13 6.60
N SER A 139 -15.64 -9.39 7.07
CA SER A 139 -15.89 -10.55 6.24
C SER A 139 -16.62 -11.63 7.03
N ALA A 140 -17.42 -12.41 6.32
CA ALA A 140 -18.15 -13.54 6.87
C ALA A 140 -18.11 -14.70 5.87
N HIS A 141 -17.77 -15.88 6.37
CA HIS A 141 -17.79 -17.15 5.67
C HIS A 141 -18.84 -18.03 6.35
N TYR A 142 -19.87 -18.41 5.61
CA TYR A 142 -20.94 -19.28 6.11
C TYR A 142 -21.01 -20.53 5.26
N ALA A 143 -21.06 -21.68 5.92
CA ALA A 143 -21.24 -22.96 5.25
C ALA A 143 -22.41 -23.74 5.87
N TYR A 144 -23.28 -24.27 5.00
CA TYR A 144 -24.34 -25.18 5.35
C TYR A 144 -24.08 -26.57 4.77
N LYS A 145 -23.95 -27.56 5.65
CA LYS A 145 -23.62 -28.96 5.33
C LYS A 145 -22.35 -29.14 4.46
N GLY A 146 -21.48 -28.15 4.42
CA GLY A 146 -20.34 -28.13 3.50
C GLY A 146 -20.70 -28.05 2.02
N ARG A 147 -21.99 -28.00 1.67
CA ARG A 147 -22.49 -27.96 0.28
C ARG A 147 -22.71 -26.56 -0.22
N TYR A 148 -23.34 -25.73 0.59
CA TYR A 148 -23.67 -24.36 0.27
C TYR A 148 -22.78 -23.46 1.08
N ILE A 149 -21.95 -22.69 0.40
CA ILE A 149 -20.98 -21.81 1.03
C ILE A 149 -21.19 -20.42 0.49
N ALA A 150 -21.32 -19.45 1.38
CA ALA A 150 -21.45 -18.05 1.05
C ALA A 150 -20.31 -17.27 1.72
N ASP A 151 -19.59 -16.47 0.93
CA ASP A 151 -18.58 -15.54 1.41
C ASP A 151 -19.08 -14.12 1.15
N PHE A 152 -19.04 -13.30 2.16
CA PHE A 152 -19.34 -11.88 2.08
C PHE A 152 -18.17 -11.10 2.63
N SER A 153 -17.79 -10.01 1.97
CA SER A 153 -16.85 -9.06 2.53
C SER A 153 -17.19 -7.64 2.12
N VAL A 154 -16.91 -6.70 3.00
CA VAL A 154 -16.93 -5.27 2.70
C VAL A 154 -15.67 -4.65 3.27
N ARG A 155 -14.98 -3.87 2.44
CA ARG A 155 -13.82 -3.10 2.84
C ARG A 155 -14.09 -1.63 2.58
N ARG A 156 -13.85 -0.82 3.59
CA ARG A 156 -13.88 0.64 3.50
C ARG A 156 -12.48 1.19 3.71
N ASP A 157 -11.96 1.85 2.69
CA ASP A 157 -10.62 2.40 2.65
C ASP A 157 -10.65 3.92 2.71
N GLY A 158 -9.78 4.49 3.52
CA GLY A 158 -9.55 5.92 3.58
C GLY A 158 -8.09 6.26 3.33
N SER A 159 -7.80 7.30 2.56
CA SER A 159 -6.43 7.72 2.26
C SER A 159 -6.29 9.24 2.19
N THR A 160 -5.22 9.78 2.78
CA THR A 160 -4.87 11.20 2.68
C THR A 160 -4.36 11.63 1.31
N LYS A 161 -4.12 10.67 0.40
CA LYS A 161 -3.76 10.97 -1.00
C LYS A 161 -4.90 11.61 -1.77
N PHE A 162 -6.13 11.47 -1.29
CA PHE A 162 -7.32 12.07 -1.86
C PHE A 162 -7.76 13.32 -1.09
N GLY A 163 -8.52 14.17 -1.76
CA GLY A 163 -9.16 15.30 -1.12
C GLY A 163 -10.29 14.90 -0.17
N ASP A 164 -10.73 15.84 0.66
CA ASP A 164 -11.68 15.58 1.75
C ASP A 164 -12.97 14.89 1.31
N LYS A 165 -13.49 15.25 0.14
CA LYS A 165 -14.74 14.70 -0.40
C LYS A 165 -14.61 13.29 -0.98
N SER A 166 -13.40 12.82 -1.28
CA SER A 166 -13.14 11.56 -1.99
C SER A 166 -12.21 10.62 -1.23
N ARG A 167 -11.93 10.89 0.04
CA ARG A 167 -11.01 10.10 0.86
C ARG A 167 -11.43 8.65 1.03
N TRP A 168 -12.72 8.38 1.00
CA TRP A 168 -13.26 7.08 1.34
C TRP A 168 -13.77 6.34 0.10
N GLY A 169 -13.36 5.07 -0.02
CA GLY A 169 -13.89 4.10 -0.97
C GLY A 169 -14.53 2.93 -0.24
N ASN A 170 -15.58 2.33 -0.82
CA ASN A 170 -16.23 1.13 -0.31
C ASN A 170 -16.12 0.02 -1.36
N PHE A 171 -15.68 -1.14 -0.95
CA PHE A 171 -15.37 -2.26 -1.82
C PHE A 171 -16.05 -3.53 -1.30
N PRO A 172 -17.32 -3.75 -1.67
CA PRO A 172 -18.03 -4.98 -1.34
C PRO A 172 -17.61 -6.12 -2.26
N ALA A 173 -17.68 -7.34 -1.74
CA ALA A 173 -17.55 -8.55 -2.53
C ALA A 173 -18.43 -9.65 -1.95
N LEU A 174 -18.97 -10.49 -2.82
CA LEU A 174 -19.84 -11.61 -2.51
C LEU A 174 -19.46 -12.80 -3.39
N SER A 175 -19.36 -13.97 -2.81
CA SER A 175 -19.27 -15.21 -3.56
C SER A 175 -20.18 -16.29 -2.96
N PHE A 176 -20.65 -17.18 -3.83
CA PHE A 176 -21.43 -18.33 -3.46
C PHE A 176 -20.80 -19.56 -4.10
N ARG A 177 -20.68 -20.64 -3.33
CA ARG A 177 -20.23 -21.94 -3.86
C ARG A 177 -21.24 -23.01 -3.54
N TRP A 178 -21.65 -23.73 -4.55
CA TRP A 178 -22.48 -24.93 -4.45
C TRP A 178 -21.65 -26.16 -4.84
N ASN A 179 -21.43 -27.05 -3.87
CA ASN A 179 -20.78 -28.33 -4.09
C ASN A 179 -21.83 -29.35 -4.54
N ILE A 180 -22.09 -29.40 -5.83
CA ILE A 180 -23.13 -30.25 -6.43
C ILE A 180 -22.85 -31.73 -6.18
N ILE A 181 -21.58 -32.11 -6.19
CA ILE A 181 -21.17 -33.52 -5.96
C ILE A 181 -21.62 -34.04 -4.60
N ASP A 182 -21.86 -33.20 -3.62
CA ASP A 182 -22.27 -33.57 -2.27
C ASP A 182 -23.78 -33.67 -2.10
N GLU A 183 -24.53 -33.42 -3.16
CA GLU A 183 -25.97 -33.58 -3.15
C GLU A 183 -26.40 -35.05 -3.07
N PRO A 184 -27.51 -35.39 -2.39
CA PRO A 184 -27.97 -36.76 -2.22
C PRO A 184 -28.19 -37.49 -3.54
N TRP A 185 -28.64 -36.78 -4.57
CA TRP A 185 -28.92 -37.32 -5.91
C TRP A 185 -27.65 -37.60 -6.74
N MET A 186 -26.47 -37.05 -6.30
CA MET A 186 -25.19 -37.27 -6.96
C MET A 186 -24.40 -38.50 -6.41
N LYS A 187 -24.94 -39.24 -5.45
CA LYS A 187 -24.22 -40.34 -4.82
C LYS A 187 -23.67 -41.37 -5.82
N ASN A 188 -24.45 -41.69 -6.83
CA ASN A 188 -24.08 -42.72 -7.82
C ASN A 188 -22.99 -42.26 -8.81
N THR A 189 -22.76 -40.94 -8.91
CA THR A 189 -21.73 -40.42 -9.82
C THR A 189 -20.37 -40.31 -9.15
N LYS A 190 -20.27 -40.45 -7.82
CA LYS A 190 -19.01 -40.38 -7.07
C LYS A 190 -17.99 -41.47 -7.44
N SER A 191 -18.42 -42.53 -8.12
CA SER A 191 -17.53 -43.59 -8.61
C SER A 191 -16.58 -43.11 -9.72
N TRP A 192 -16.99 -42.15 -10.52
CA TRP A 192 -16.22 -41.61 -11.65
C TRP A 192 -16.01 -40.08 -11.60
N LEU A 193 -16.82 -39.37 -10.80
CA LEU A 193 -16.71 -37.91 -10.64
C LEU A 193 -16.36 -37.56 -9.20
N SER A 194 -15.15 -37.06 -8.98
CA SER A 194 -14.63 -36.73 -7.65
C SER A 194 -15.03 -35.34 -7.17
N MET A 195 -15.25 -34.37 -8.09
CA MET A 195 -15.60 -33.01 -7.75
C MET A 195 -16.49 -32.37 -8.82
N LEU A 196 -17.57 -31.76 -8.39
CA LEU A 196 -18.41 -30.88 -9.21
C LEU A 196 -18.90 -29.73 -8.32
N SER A 197 -18.50 -28.50 -8.62
CA SER A 197 -18.97 -27.33 -7.90
C SER A 197 -19.10 -26.14 -8.85
N VAL A 198 -20.03 -25.23 -8.53
CA VAL A 198 -20.22 -23.93 -9.21
C VAL A 198 -19.96 -22.84 -8.20
N ARG A 199 -19.20 -21.82 -8.60
CA ARG A 199 -18.83 -20.70 -7.74
C ARG A 199 -18.97 -19.37 -8.47
N PRO A 200 -20.17 -18.77 -8.51
CA PRO A 200 -20.31 -17.39 -8.92
C PRO A 200 -19.73 -16.45 -7.85
N GLY A 201 -19.16 -15.35 -8.30
CA GLY A 201 -18.66 -14.31 -7.42
C GLY A 201 -18.73 -12.96 -8.11
N TRP A 202 -18.90 -11.93 -7.30
CA TRP A 202 -18.87 -10.55 -7.73
C TRP A 202 -18.13 -9.72 -6.68
N GLY A 203 -17.38 -8.72 -7.12
CA GLY A 203 -16.69 -7.84 -6.20
C GLY A 203 -16.21 -6.56 -6.85
N MET A 204 -15.99 -5.56 -6.00
CA MET A 204 -15.38 -4.30 -6.35
C MET A 204 -14.01 -4.17 -5.70
N VAL A 205 -13.04 -3.67 -6.44
CA VAL A 205 -11.71 -3.32 -5.94
C VAL A 205 -11.40 -1.87 -6.26
N GLY A 206 -10.66 -1.22 -5.37
CA GLY A 206 -10.25 0.16 -5.55
C GLY A 206 -8.75 0.30 -5.64
N ASN A 207 -8.31 1.27 -6.43
CA ASN A 207 -6.91 1.65 -6.54
C ASN A 207 -6.72 3.11 -6.14
N GLN A 208 -5.61 3.40 -5.45
CA GLN A 208 -5.22 4.75 -5.08
C GLN A 208 -4.07 5.25 -5.95
N PRO A 209 -3.93 6.58 -6.15
CA PRO A 209 -2.85 7.13 -6.95
C PRO A 209 -1.49 6.90 -6.28
N ASN A 210 -0.45 6.72 -7.10
CA ASN A 210 0.92 6.58 -6.61
C ASN A 210 1.49 7.88 -6.04
N GLY A 211 1.03 9.05 -6.55
CA GLY A 211 1.52 10.36 -6.12
C GLY A 211 0.87 10.85 -4.83
N GLU A 212 1.63 11.58 -4.04
CA GLU A 212 1.15 12.32 -2.88
C GLU A 212 0.83 13.76 -3.25
N TYR A 213 -0.07 14.40 -2.51
CA TYR A 213 -0.43 15.82 -2.68
C TYR A 213 -0.99 16.22 -4.06
N LEU A 214 -1.46 15.27 -4.88
CA LEU A 214 -2.03 15.57 -6.19
C LEU A 214 -3.32 16.40 -6.13
N TYR A 215 -4.00 16.32 -5.00
CA TYR A 215 -5.21 17.12 -4.75
C TYR A 215 -4.91 18.60 -4.48
N PHE A 216 -3.71 18.94 -4.06
CA PHE A 216 -3.33 20.31 -3.70
C PHE A 216 -2.73 21.05 -4.88
N SER A 217 -2.94 22.39 -4.90
CA SER A 217 -2.14 23.29 -5.76
C SER A 217 -0.74 23.41 -5.17
N ARG A 218 0.26 23.12 -5.95
CA ARG A 218 1.67 23.27 -5.59
C ARG A 218 2.27 24.37 -6.45
N TYR A 219 3.16 25.16 -5.86
CA TYR A 219 3.88 26.20 -6.57
C TYR A 219 5.35 25.82 -6.66
N ALA A 220 5.97 26.20 -7.75
CA ALA A 220 7.39 26.04 -8.01
C ALA A 220 8.03 27.41 -8.29
N ASN A 221 9.29 27.54 -7.98
CA ASN A 221 10.08 28.70 -8.31
C ASN A 221 10.54 28.61 -9.77
N GLY A 222 10.38 29.69 -10.50
CA GLY A 222 10.89 29.85 -11.85
C GLY A 222 12.16 30.70 -11.90
N SER A 223 12.57 31.03 -13.11
CA SER A 223 13.69 31.94 -13.33
C SER A 223 13.47 33.32 -12.71
N ALA A 224 14.52 33.90 -12.22
CA ALA A 224 14.45 35.26 -11.70
C ALA A 224 14.09 36.25 -12.84
N TYR A 225 13.18 37.15 -12.57
CA TYR A 225 12.85 38.29 -13.42
C TYR A 225 13.12 39.59 -12.64
N ASN A 226 13.96 40.44 -13.19
CA ASN A 226 14.37 41.70 -12.57
C ASN A 226 14.81 41.58 -11.10
N GLY A 227 15.62 40.54 -10.80
CA GLY A 227 16.13 40.26 -9.46
C GLY A 227 15.16 39.58 -8.50
N ALA A 228 13.89 39.37 -8.87
CA ALA A 228 12.88 38.68 -8.07
C ALA A 228 12.63 37.26 -8.60
N THR A 229 12.56 36.28 -7.69
CA THR A 229 12.22 34.91 -8.07
C THR A 229 10.76 34.83 -8.50
N SER A 230 10.52 34.34 -9.72
CA SER A 230 9.15 34.06 -10.17
C SER A 230 8.58 32.84 -9.48
N VAL A 231 7.27 32.82 -9.28
CA VAL A 231 6.53 31.70 -8.72
C VAL A 231 5.41 31.34 -9.70
N TYR A 232 5.30 30.04 -10.03
CA TYR A 232 4.26 29.54 -10.93
C TYR A 232 3.62 28.27 -10.39
N PRO A 233 2.40 27.91 -10.84
CA PRO A 233 1.78 26.64 -10.47
C PRO A 233 2.64 25.45 -10.93
N GLY A 234 3.17 24.67 -9.99
CA GLY A 234 4.05 23.53 -10.26
C GLY A 234 3.32 22.23 -10.63
N ASN A 235 1.98 22.22 -10.49
CA ASN A 235 1.13 21.11 -10.89
C ASN A 235 -0.29 21.59 -11.22
N ILE A 236 -1.01 20.76 -11.96
CA ILE A 236 -2.47 20.91 -12.11
C ILE A 236 -3.12 20.26 -10.89
N ARG A 237 -3.92 21.03 -10.16
CA ARG A 237 -4.70 20.49 -9.03
C ARG A 237 -5.75 19.51 -9.53
N LEU A 238 -5.71 18.28 -9.02
CA LEU A 238 -6.70 17.26 -9.33
C LEU A 238 -7.84 17.27 -8.30
N GLY A 239 -8.68 18.31 -8.32
CA GLY A 239 -9.74 18.54 -7.35
C GLY A 239 -10.84 17.45 -7.33
N THR A 240 -10.97 16.70 -8.41
CA THR A 240 -11.94 15.60 -8.58
C THR A 240 -11.31 14.22 -8.42
N LEU A 241 -10.06 14.14 -7.96
CA LEU A 241 -9.36 12.87 -7.76
C LEU A 241 -10.15 11.98 -6.81
N LYS A 242 -10.55 10.80 -7.28
CA LYS A 242 -11.31 9.79 -6.55
C LYS A 242 -10.71 8.40 -6.74
N TRP A 243 -11.18 7.44 -5.96
CA TRP A 243 -10.82 6.03 -6.11
C TRP A 243 -11.16 5.56 -7.53
N GLU A 244 -10.21 4.85 -8.13
CA GLU A 244 -10.46 4.09 -9.35
C GLU A 244 -11.12 2.77 -8.95
N ASN A 245 -12.33 2.54 -9.41
CA ASN A 245 -13.10 1.32 -9.09
C ASN A 245 -13.06 0.37 -10.28
N LYS A 246 -12.80 -0.90 -10.00
CA LYS A 246 -12.89 -1.99 -10.96
C LYS A 246 -13.86 -3.03 -10.42
N GLU A 247 -14.83 -3.42 -11.23
CA GLU A 247 -15.74 -4.53 -10.98
C GLU A 247 -15.22 -5.80 -11.66
N THR A 248 -15.38 -6.93 -10.97
CA THR A 248 -14.99 -8.26 -11.45
C THR A 248 -16.09 -9.28 -11.19
#